data_a39d3feae8b09f364b2007595bf9a39d
#
_entry.id   a39d3feae8b09f364b2007595bf9a39d
#
_cell.length_a   1.000
_cell.length_b   1.000
_cell.length_c   1.000
_cell.angle_alpha   90.00
_cell.angle_beta   90.00
_cell.angle_gamma   90.00
#
_symmetry.space_group_name_H-M   'P 1'
#
loop_
_entity.id
_entity.type
_entity.pdbx_description
1 polymer ?
#
loop_
_entity_poly.entity_id
_entity_poly.type
_entity_poly.pdbx_seq_one_letter_code
_entity_poly.pdbx_strand_id
1 'polypeptide(L)'
;MSSQTVARRYASALADVIIEQGEAGVVQAEVAAWGKMFAENSALLEVFSNPTVAYEQKANVLSDLITRTKVRPTTANFLRTLLKNQRLAELPQVNAKLAEVLDERAGLVSAEIVSARPVSDSTKAMLEEKLSRLTGKKARLSFATDESLLGGIVTRIGSTIYDGSVSSQLKRLREELAG
;
A
#
# COMPACT_ATOMS: atom_id res chain seq x y z
N MET A 1 -17.31 9.28 3.08
CA MET A 1 -16.22 8.91 2.15
C MET A 1 -15.51 7.72 2.74
N SER A 2 -15.16 6.70 1.94
CA SER A 2 -14.44 5.54 2.47
C SER A 2 -13.04 5.96 2.96
N SER A 3 -12.52 5.31 4.00
CA SER A 3 -11.16 5.51 4.53
C SER A 3 -10.10 5.41 3.42
N GLN A 4 -10.30 4.52 2.47
CA GLN A 4 -9.41 4.33 1.32
C GLN A 4 -9.33 5.54 0.38
N THR A 5 -10.46 6.21 0.13
CA THR A 5 -10.50 7.43 -0.71
C THR A 5 -9.73 8.58 -0.05
N VAL A 6 -9.88 8.70 1.27
CA VAL A 6 -9.17 9.71 2.06
C VAL A 6 -7.68 9.41 2.08
N ALA A 7 -7.28 8.16 2.35
CA ALA A 7 -5.89 7.73 2.35
C ALA A 7 -5.21 8.01 0.99
N ARG A 8 -5.87 7.69 -0.13
CA ARG A 8 -5.34 7.97 -1.47
C ARG A 8 -5.14 9.47 -1.72
N ARG A 9 -6.05 10.33 -1.25
CA ARG A 9 -5.92 11.80 -1.39
C ARG A 9 -4.70 12.33 -0.66
N TYR A 10 -4.46 11.90 0.59
CA TYR A 10 -3.27 12.29 1.33
C TYR A 10 -1.99 11.72 0.71
N ALA A 11 -2.02 10.49 0.27
CA ALA A 11 -0.90 9.85 -0.43
C ALA A 11 -0.53 10.59 -1.73
N SER A 12 -1.53 10.97 -2.54
CA SER A 12 -1.29 11.74 -3.77
C SER A 12 -0.70 13.11 -3.49
N ALA A 13 -1.24 13.84 -2.50
CA ALA A 13 -0.72 15.15 -2.13
C ALA A 13 0.74 15.08 -1.61
N LEU A 14 1.06 14.05 -0.81
CA LEU A 14 2.43 13.84 -0.37
C LEU A 14 3.35 13.47 -1.53
N ALA A 15 2.90 12.56 -2.41
CA ALA A 15 3.68 12.14 -3.58
C ALA A 15 4.06 13.31 -4.49
N ASP A 16 3.14 14.26 -4.72
CA ASP A 16 3.42 15.47 -5.49
C ASP A 16 4.57 16.27 -4.89
N VAL A 17 4.51 16.54 -3.59
CA VAL A 17 5.53 17.32 -2.87
C VAL A 17 6.89 16.63 -2.88
N ILE A 18 6.93 15.32 -2.57
CA ILE A 18 8.22 14.61 -2.44
C ILE A 18 8.88 14.31 -3.79
N ILE A 19 8.10 14.20 -4.85
CA ILE A 19 8.63 14.09 -6.22
C ILE A 19 9.23 15.43 -6.65
N GLU A 20 8.53 16.54 -6.44
CA GLU A 20 9.00 17.88 -6.76
C GLU A 20 10.30 18.22 -6.01
N GLN A 21 10.41 17.80 -4.75
CA GLN A 21 11.60 18.03 -3.91
C GLN A 21 12.73 17.01 -4.13
N GLY A 22 12.50 15.96 -4.92
CA GLY A 22 13.47 14.88 -5.13
C GLY A 22 13.72 14.01 -3.89
N GLU A 23 12.79 14.00 -2.92
CA GLU A 23 12.92 13.31 -1.63
C GLU A 23 12.12 11.99 -1.56
N ALA A 24 11.55 11.53 -2.67
CA ALA A 24 10.59 10.43 -2.70
C ALA A 24 11.07 9.17 -1.96
N GLY A 25 12.30 8.71 -2.22
CA GLY A 25 12.81 7.49 -1.58
C GLY A 25 12.99 7.61 -0.07
N VAL A 26 13.47 8.77 0.41
CA VAL A 26 13.72 8.97 1.84
C VAL A 26 12.41 9.15 2.61
N VAL A 27 11.53 10.01 2.13
CA VAL A 27 10.24 10.29 2.78
C VAL A 27 9.35 9.03 2.75
N GLN A 28 9.35 8.27 1.66
CA GLN A 28 8.64 6.99 1.60
C GLN A 28 9.12 6.01 2.69
N ALA A 29 10.45 5.88 2.86
CA ALA A 29 11.02 5.01 3.90
C ALA A 29 10.65 5.49 5.32
N GLU A 30 10.69 6.80 5.58
CA GLU A 30 10.28 7.37 6.86
C GLU A 30 8.80 7.14 7.16
N VAL A 31 7.91 7.41 6.19
CA VAL A 31 6.47 7.17 6.34
C VAL A 31 6.16 5.68 6.54
N ALA A 32 6.91 4.78 5.86
CA ALA A 32 6.78 3.34 6.04
C ALA A 32 7.19 2.91 7.46
N ALA A 33 8.30 3.44 7.98
CA ALA A 33 8.75 3.16 9.35
C ALA A 33 7.72 3.63 10.39
N TRP A 34 7.14 4.81 10.20
CA TRP A 34 6.07 5.33 11.04
C TRP A 34 4.79 4.50 10.92
N GLY A 35 4.40 4.10 9.71
CA GLY A 35 3.26 3.21 9.49
C GLY A 35 3.41 1.87 10.22
N LYS A 36 4.61 1.29 10.20
CA LYS A 36 4.96 0.08 10.93
C LYS A 36 4.89 0.30 12.45
N MET A 37 5.48 1.38 12.94
CA MET A 37 5.43 1.74 14.37
C MET A 37 3.97 1.86 14.87
N PHE A 38 3.09 2.46 14.09
CA PHE A 38 1.66 2.55 14.42
C PHE A 38 0.95 1.20 14.36
N ALA A 39 1.30 0.34 13.40
CA ALA A 39 0.71 -1.00 13.30
C ALA A 39 1.12 -1.92 14.45
N GLU A 40 2.36 -1.79 14.94
CA GLU A 40 2.92 -2.61 16.01
C GLU A 40 2.56 -2.09 17.43
N ASN A 41 2.10 -0.84 17.55
CA ASN A 41 1.78 -0.22 18.85
C ASN A 41 0.32 0.19 18.96
N SER A 42 -0.52 -0.70 19.45
CA SER A 42 -1.95 -0.43 19.67
C SER A 42 -2.21 0.78 20.57
N ALA A 43 -1.35 1.00 21.59
CA ALA A 43 -1.45 2.16 22.48
C ALA A 43 -1.30 3.50 21.73
N LEU A 44 -0.41 3.58 20.73
CA LEU A 44 -0.29 4.77 19.88
C LEU A 44 -1.55 4.98 19.05
N LEU A 45 -2.07 3.92 18.44
CA LEU A 45 -3.32 3.99 17.68
C LEU A 45 -4.48 4.45 18.57
N GLU A 46 -4.58 3.92 19.78
CA GLU A 46 -5.62 4.30 20.73
C GLU A 46 -5.54 5.78 21.11
N VAL A 47 -4.36 6.29 21.47
CA VAL A 47 -4.17 7.71 21.81
C VAL A 47 -4.58 8.62 20.65
N PHE A 48 -4.15 8.33 19.42
CA PHE A 48 -4.41 9.19 18.27
C PHE A 48 -5.82 9.04 17.69
N SER A 49 -6.48 7.89 17.88
CA SER A 49 -7.87 7.67 17.45
C SER A 49 -8.90 8.12 18.48
N ASN A 50 -8.55 8.16 19.77
CA ASN A 50 -9.48 8.48 20.85
C ASN A 50 -9.88 9.97 20.81
N PRO A 51 -11.17 10.31 20.61
CA PRO A 51 -11.62 11.69 20.57
C PRO A 51 -11.59 12.40 21.92
N THR A 52 -11.49 11.68 23.04
CA THR A 52 -11.44 12.26 24.38
C THR A 52 -10.07 12.83 24.73
N VAL A 53 -9.01 12.40 24.04
CA VAL A 53 -7.66 12.94 24.23
C VAL A 53 -7.56 14.30 23.53
N ALA A 54 -7.21 15.33 24.31
CA ALA A 54 -7.09 16.70 23.80
C ALA A 54 -6.04 16.79 22.66
N TYR A 55 -6.31 17.66 21.68
CA TYR A 55 -5.40 17.88 20.55
C TYR A 55 -3.98 18.25 20.97
N GLU A 56 -3.83 19.10 21.98
CA GLU A 56 -2.53 19.53 22.51
C GLU A 56 -1.70 18.35 23.04
N GLN A 57 -2.34 17.42 23.74
CA GLN A 57 -1.67 16.23 24.26
C GLN A 57 -1.17 15.35 23.10
N LYS A 58 -2.01 15.13 22.08
CA LYS A 58 -1.61 14.40 20.86
C LYS A 58 -0.46 15.11 20.13
N ALA A 59 -0.52 16.44 20.03
CA ALA A 59 0.51 17.23 19.37
C ALA A 59 1.86 17.17 20.11
N ASN A 60 1.85 17.17 21.45
CA ASN A 60 3.06 17.01 22.26
C ASN A 60 3.68 15.61 22.05
N VAL A 61 2.88 14.54 22.14
CA VAL A 61 3.35 13.17 21.87
C VAL A 61 3.93 13.05 20.46
N LEU A 62 3.25 13.61 19.45
CA LEU A 62 3.74 13.60 18.07
C LEU A 62 5.07 14.34 17.94
N SER A 63 5.20 15.51 18.57
CA SER A 63 6.44 16.32 18.54
C SER A 63 7.61 15.61 19.18
N ASP A 64 7.40 14.93 20.31
CA ASP A 64 8.42 14.13 20.97
C ASP A 64 8.87 12.94 20.08
N LEU A 65 7.93 12.26 19.44
CA LEU A 65 8.23 11.16 18.50
C LEU A 65 9.02 11.68 17.29
N ILE A 66 8.62 12.81 16.69
CA ILE A 66 9.33 13.45 15.57
C ILE A 66 10.76 13.80 15.97
N THR A 67 10.97 14.35 17.15
CA THR A 67 12.29 14.72 17.66
C THR A 67 13.19 13.49 17.85
N ARG A 68 12.62 12.40 18.36
CA ARG A 68 13.34 11.13 18.57
C ARG A 68 13.72 10.43 17.26
N THR A 69 12.80 10.42 16.30
CA THR A 69 12.98 9.74 15.00
C THR A 69 13.79 10.56 14.00
N LYS A 70 13.98 11.86 14.24
CA LYS A 70 14.77 12.78 13.40
C LYS A 70 14.38 12.74 11.92
N VAL A 71 13.09 12.61 11.64
CA VAL A 71 12.57 12.59 10.26
C VAL A 71 12.74 13.94 9.57
N ARG A 72 12.71 13.93 8.25
CA ARG A 72 12.78 15.15 7.44
C ARG A 72 11.63 16.13 7.73
N PRO A 73 11.85 17.43 7.51
CA PRO A 73 10.81 18.44 7.69
C PRO A 73 9.54 18.15 6.90
N THR A 74 9.66 17.61 5.68
CA THR A 74 8.55 17.22 4.82
C THR A 74 7.69 16.14 5.49
N THR A 75 8.31 15.09 6.02
CA THR A 75 7.63 14.02 6.77
C THR A 75 6.99 14.57 8.04
N ALA A 76 7.71 15.38 8.81
CA ALA A 76 7.19 15.99 10.05
C ALA A 76 5.96 16.85 9.79
N ASN A 77 5.98 17.67 8.75
CA ASN A 77 4.86 18.53 8.37
C ASN A 77 3.65 17.71 7.89
N PHE A 78 3.91 16.62 7.16
CA PHE A 78 2.86 15.70 6.75
C PHE A 78 2.18 15.03 7.94
N LEU A 79 2.94 14.53 8.92
CA LEU A 79 2.40 13.92 10.14
C LEU A 79 1.57 14.93 10.96
N ARG A 80 2.05 16.18 11.09
CA ARG A 80 1.29 17.26 11.74
C ARG A 80 0.00 17.59 10.99
N THR A 81 0.02 17.54 9.66
CA THR A 81 -1.16 17.77 8.83
C THR A 81 -2.20 16.67 9.02
N LEU A 82 -1.76 15.41 9.09
CA LEU A 82 -2.64 14.29 9.41
C LEU A 82 -3.24 14.41 10.82
N LEU A 83 -2.44 14.83 11.81
CA LEU A 83 -2.93 15.06 13.17
C LEU A 83 -3.97 16.16 13.21
N LYS A 84 -3.69 17.32 12.58
CA LYS A 84 -4.61 18.48 12.52
C LYS A 84 -5.98 18.09 11.94
N ASN A 85 -5.98 17.18 10.96
CA ASN A 85 -7.20 16.69 10.33
C ASN A 85 -7.78 15.43 11.03
N GLN A 86 -7.26 15.03 12.18
CA GLN A 86 -7.67 13.83 12.93
C GLN A 86 -7.59 12.54 12.11
N ARG A 87 -6.56 12.42 11.25
CA ARG A 87 -6.32 11.29 10.34
C ARG A 87 -5.01 10.56 10.59
N LEU A 88 -4.30 10.90 11.67
CA LEU A 88 -3.00 10.29 11.95
C LEU A 88 -3.11 8.77 12.20
N ALA A 89 -4.20 8.30 12.78
CA ALA A 89 -4.47 6.87 12.96
C ALA A 89 -4.63 6.10 11.62
N GLU A 90 -4.91 6.80 10.52
CA GLU A 90 -4.99 6.19 9.18
C GLU A 90 -3.63 6.10 8.47
N LEU A 91 -2.54 6.46 9.14
CA LEU A 91 -1.18 6.47 8.57
C LEU A 91 -0.77 5.14 7.91
N PRO A 92 -1.08 3.94 8.47
CA PRO A 92 -0.77 2.68 7.79
C PRO A 92 -1.45 2.56 6.41
N GLN A 93 -2.72 2.97 6.30
CA GLN A 93 -3.46 2.95 5.03
C GLN A 93 -2.92 4.00 4.05
N VAL A 94 -2.54 5.18 4.56
CA VAL A 94 -1.91 6.22 3.74
C VAL A 94 -0.57 5.76 3.20
N ASN A 95 0.25 5.07 4.02
CA ASN A 95 1.53 4.50 3.60
C ASN A 95 1.37 3.47 2.47
N ALA A 96 0.40 2.56 2.60
CA ALA A 96 0.10 1.59 1.55
C ALA A 96 -0.28 2.29 0.22
N LYS A 97 -1.12 3.32 0.30
CA LYS A 97 -1.52 4.10 -0.89
C LYS A 97 -0.40 4.98 -1.43
N LEU A 98 0.53 5.45 -0.61
CA LEU A 98 1.69 6.22 -1.06
C LEU A 98 2.59 5.39 -1.97
N ALA A 99 2.85 4.13 -1.62
CA ALA A 99 3.63 3.23 -2.47
C ALA A 99 2.97 3.03 -3.84
N GLU A 100 1.65 2.77 -3.87
CA GLU A 100 0.88 2.63 -5.11
C GLU A 100 0.96 3.91 -5.97
N VAL A 101 0.77 5.08 -5.38
CA VAL A 101 0.79 6.36 -6.10
C VAL A 101 2.17 6.68 -6.64
N LEU A 102 3.23 6.42 -5.88
CA LEU A 102 4.60 6.63 -6.33
C LEU A 102 4.96 5.72 -7.51
N ASP A 103 4.55 4.46 -7.46
CA ASP A 103 4.72 3.53 -8.58
C ASP A 103 3.93 4.01 -9.82
N GLU A 104 2.66 4.42 -9.66
CA GLU A 104 1.85 4.98 -10.76
C GLU A 104 2.53 6.20 -11.42
N ARG A 105 3.13 7.10 -10.61
CA ARG A 105 3.82 8.30 -11.09
C ARG A 105 5.16 8.00 -11.76
N ALA A 106 5.85 6.97 -11.28
CA ALA A 106 7.06 6.47 -11.91
C ALA A 106 6.78 5.69 -13.21
N GLY A 107 5.51 5.60 -13.64
CA GLY A 107 5.12 4.79 -14.79
C GLY A 107 5.28 3.30 -14.56
N LEU A 108 5.31 2.88 -13.29
CA LEU A 108 5.36 1.48 -12.90
C LEU A 108 3.95 0.97 -12.66
N VAL A 109 3.72 -0.30 -12.96
CA VAL A 109 2.51 -1.02 -12.57
C VAL A 109 2.91 -2.10 -11.59
N SER A 110 2.47 -1.96 -10.35
CA SER A 110 2.63 -3.02 -9.35
C SER A 110 1.57 -4.09 -9.55
N ALA A 111 2.00 -5.34 -9.73
CA ALA A 111 1.11 -6.50 -9.79
C ALA A 111 1.53 -7.55 -8.78
N GLU A 112 0.55 -8.05 -8.03
CA GLU A 112 0.70 -9.19 -7.15
C GLU A 112 0.25 -10.45 -7.90
N ILE A 113 1.13 -11.46 -7.93
CA ILE A 113 0.87 -12.75 -8.55
C ILE A 113 0.84 -13.80 -7.45
N VAL A 114 -0.32 -14.41 -7.25
CA VAL A 114 -0.50 -15.53 -6.35
C VAL A 114 -0.58 -16.81 -7.18
N SER A 115 0.24 -17.79 -6.87
CA SER A 115 0.31 -19.07 -7.58
C SER A 115 0.19 -20.25 -6.61
N ALA A 116 -0.32 -21.38 -7.08
CA ALA A 116 -0.44 -22.61 -6.27
C ALA A 116 0.94 -23.18 -5.87
N ARG A 117 1.99 -22.87 -6.63
CA ARG A 117 3.37 -23.34 -6.40
C ARG A 117 4.37 -22.23 -6.66
N PRO A 118 5.58 -22.30 -6.08
CA PRO A 118 6.63 -21.33 -6.36
C PRO A 118 6.89 -21.17 -7.86
N VAL A 119 6.96 -19.93 -8.32
CA VAL A 119 7.17 -19.60 -9.74
C VAL A 119 8.66 -19.57 -10.05
N SER A 120 9.10 -20.21 -11.14
CA SER A 120 10.50 -20.18 -11.58
C SER A 120 10.90 -18.78 -12.06
N ASP A 121 12.20 -18.47 -11.98
CA ASP A 121 12.70 -17.14 -12.39
C ASP A 121 12.49 -16.87 -13.87
N SER A 122 12.54 -17.89 -14.73
CA SER A 122 12.20 -17.77 -16.16
C SER A 122 10.74 -17.38 -16.37
N THR A 123 9.83 -17.97 -15.59
CA THR A 123 8.40 -17.62 -15.65
C THR A 123 8.13 -16.22 -15.10
N LYS A 124 8.84 -15.80 -14.05
CA LYS A 124 8.75 -14.42 -13.50
C LYS A 124 9.12 -13.41 -14.58
N ALA A 125 10.25 -13.60 -15.27
CA ALA A 125 10.69 -12.71 -16.34
C ALA A 125 9.68 -12.65 -17.51
N MET A 126 9.12 -13.79 -17.92
CA MET A 126 8.10 -13.84 -18.97
C MET A 126 6.81 -13.11 -18.54
N LEU A 127 6.38 -13.24 -17.30
CA LEU A 127 5.20 -12.54 -16.76
C LEU A 127 5.43 -11.03 -16.71
N GLU A 128 6.62 -10.59 -16.27
CA GLU A 128 7.00 -9.18 -16.25
C GLU A 128 6.96 -8.56 -17.67
N GLU A 129 7.53 -9.26 -18.65
CA GLU A 129 7.50 -8.83 -20.05
C GLU A 129 6.08 -8.74 -20.61
N LYS A 130 5.25 -9.78 -20.41
CA LYS A 130 3.86 -9.80 -20.88
C LYS A 130 3.02 -8.70 -20.23
N LEU A 131 3.14 -8.49 -18.92
CA LEU A 131 2.40 -7.46 -18.22
C LEU A 131 2.87 -6.07 -18.64
N SER A 132 4.17 -5.86 -18.84
CA SER A 132 4.70 -4.60 -19.34
C SER A 132 4.17 -4.28 -20.75
N ARG A 133 4.06 -5.28 -21.63
CA ARG A 133 3.45 -5.11 -22.97
C ARG A 133 1.96 -4.79 -22.89
N LEU A 134 1.21 -5.47 -22.03
CA LEU A 134 -0.24 -5.28 -21.89
C LEU A 134 -0.60 -3.91 -21.30
N THR A 135 0.20 -3.44 -20.34
CA THR A 135 -0.07 -2.17 -19.63
C THR A 135 0.59 -0.96 -20.28
N GLY A 136 1.56 -1.18 -21.17
CA GLY A 136 2.40 -0.12 -21.75
C GLY A 136 3.34 0.54 -20.72
N LYS A 137 3.47 -0.06 -19.53
CA LYS A 137 4.27 0.45 -18.41
C LYS A 137 5.20 -0.64 -17.89
N LYS A 138 6.29 -0.27 -17.23
CA LYS A 138 7.17 -1.26 -16.60
C LYS A 138 6.45 -1.92 -15.43
N ALA A 139 6.37 -3.26 -15.44
CA ALA A 139 5.71 -4.01 -14.37
C ALA A 139 6.68 -4.29 -13.22
N ARG A 140 6.25 -4.09 -11.98
CA ARG A 140 6.91 -4.57 -10.78
C ARG A 140 6.05 -5.70 -10.21
N LEU A 141 6.60 -6.92 -10.18
CA LEU A 141 5.86 -8.10 -9.75
C LEU A 141 6.26 -8.50 -8.32
N SER A 142 5.26 -8.76 -7.50
CA SER A 142 5.40 -9.48 -6.23
C SER A 142 4.78 -10.87 -6.38
N PHE A 143 5.39 -11.88 -5.76
CA PHE A 143 4.95 -13.27 -5.88
C PHE A 143 4.60 -13.80 -4.49
N ALA A 144 3.42 -14.41 -4.39
CA ALA A 144 2.97 -15.16 -3.22
C ALA A 144 2.56 -16.57 -3.64
N THR A 145 2.57 -17.50 -2.69
CA THR A 145 2.12 -18.87 -2.93
C THR A 145 0.91 -19.15 -2.07
N ASP A 146 -0.14 -19.71 -2.69
CA ASP A 146 -1.36 -20.15 -2.03
C ASP A 146 -1.80 -21.50 -2.63
N GLU A 147 -1.58 -22.57 -1.88
CA GLU A 147 -1.91 -23.94 -2.29
C GLU A 147 -3.43 -24.16 -2.48
N SER A 148 -4.28 -23.30 -1.89
CA SER A 148 -5.74 -23.41 -2.03
C SER A 148 -6.23 -23.17 -3.45
N LEU A 149 -5.42 -22.55 -4.31
CA LEU A 149 -5.72 -22.36 -5.72
C LEU A 149 -5.75 -23.65 -6.55
N LEU A 150 -5.18 -24.77 -6.03
CA LEU A 150 -4.99 -26.07 -6.67
C LEU A 150 -4.11 -26.02 -7.92
N GLY A 151 -4.05 -24.89 -8.64
CA GLY A 151 -3.28 -24.65 -9.85
C GLY A 151 -3.64 -23.30 -10.49
N GLY A 152 -2.87 -22.92 -11.51
CA GLY A 152 -3.04 -21.60 -12.15
C GLY A 152 -2.45 -20.45 -11.35
N ILE A 153 -2.82 -19.22 -11.73
CA ILE A 153 -2.37 -17.99 -11.12
C ILE A 153 -3.53 -17.01 -10.95
N VAL A 154 -3.48 -16.23 -9.89
CA VAL A 154 -4.31 -15.04 -9.69
C VAL A 154 -3.40 -13.81 -9.79
N THR A 155 -3.72 -12.90 -10.68
CA THR A 155 -2.97 -11.66 -10.87
C THR A 155 -3.81 -10.48 -10.41
N ARG A 156 -3.30 -9.70 -9.47
CA ARG A 156 -3.94 -8.48 -8.98
C ARG A 156 -3.16 -7.27 -9.47
N ILE A 157 -3.80 -6.40 -10.22
CA ILE A 157 -3.22 -5.15 -10.73
C ILE A 157 -4.08 -3.99 -10.19
N GLY A 158 -3.58 -3.28 -9.18
CA GLY A 158 -4.36 -2.26 -8.49
C GLY A 158 -5.65 -2.82 -7.89
N SER A 159 -6.81 -2.35 -8.37
CA SER A 159 -8.13 -2.84 -7.95
C SER A 159 -8.69 -3.98 -8.82
N THR A 160 -8.01 -4.34 -9.90
CA THR A 160 -8.48 -5.37 -10.84
C THR A 160 -7.83 -6.71 -10.52
N ILE A 161 -8.65 -7.76 -10.45
CA ILE A 161 -8.21 -9.13 -10.20
C ILE A 161 -8.48 -9.97 -11.44
N TYR A 162 -7.44 -10.58 -11.97
CA TYR A 162 -7.50 -11.57 -13.04
C TYR A 162 -7.30 -12.95 -12.43
N ASP A 163 -8.37 -13.68 -12.24
CA ASP A 163 -8.36 -15.00 -11.63
C ASP A 163 -8.36 -16.09 -12.70
N GLY A 164 -7.20 -16.73 -12.89
CA GLY A 164 -6.97 -17.89 -13.74
C GLY A 164 -6.75 -19.18 -12.94
N SER A 165 -7.18 -19.25 -11.67
CA SER A 165 -7.03 -20.43 -10.84
C SER A 165 -7.90 -21.60 -11.27
N VAL A 166 -7.39 -22.81 -11.09
CA VAL A 166 -8.16 -24.06 -11.33
C VAL A 166 -9.36 -24.14 -10.39
N SER A 167 -9.21 -23.67 -9.14
CA SER A 167 -10.27 -23.62 -8.15
C SER A 167 -11.48 -22.82 -8.66
N SER A 168 -11.26 -21.63 -9.20
CA SER A 168 -12.33 -20.79 -9.76
C SER A 168 -12.94 -21.37 -11.03
N GLN A 169 -12.14 -22.04 -11.88
CA GLN A 169 -12.66 -22.72 -13.07
C GLN A 169 -13.56 -23.89 -12.69
N LEU A 170 -13.16 -24.70 -11.72
CA LEU A 170 -13.97 -25.81 -11.21
C LEU A 170 -15.28 -25.32 -10.58
N LYS A 171 -15.23 -24.20 -9.84
CA LYS A 171 -16.41 -23.60 -9.25
C LYS A 171 -17.42 -23.17 -10.34
N ARG A 172 -16.96 -22.49 -11.38
CA ARG A 172 -17.82 -22.09 -12.53
C ARG A 172 -18.44 -23.29 -13.22
N LEU A 173 -17.64 -24.32 -13.52
CA LEU A 173 -18.15 -25.55 -14.13
C LEU A 173 -19.23 -26.23 -13.26
N ARG A 174 -19.01 -26.25 -11.93
CA ARG A 174 -19.98 -26.81 -11.00
C ARG A 174 -21.31 -25.99 -11.01
N GLU A 175 -21.22 -24.68 -11.06
CA GLU A 175 -22.37 -23.79 -11.13
C GLU A 175 -23.13 -23.97 -12.44
N GLU A 176 -22.43 -24.09 -13.58
CA GLU A 176 -23.03 -24.35 -14.90
C GLU A 176 -23.71 -25.73 -15.02
N LEU A 177 -23.19 -26.74 -14.30
CA LEU A 177 -23.78 -28.10 -14.29
C LEU A 177 -24.94 -28.26 -13.29
N ALA A 178 -25.02 -27.37 -12.31
CA ALA A 178 -26.03 -27.42 -11.26
C ALA A 178 -27.28 -26.55 -11.55
N GLY A 179 -27.21 -25.66 -12.55
CA GLY A 179 -28.29 -24.78 -12.96
C GLY A 179 -29.11 -25.29 -14.09
#